data_0f8329597751cba5e2dc15c70bd2080a
#
_entry.id   0f8329597751cba5e2dc15c70bd2080a
#
_cell.length_a   1.000
_cell.length_b   1.000
_cell.length_c   1.000
_cell.angle_alpha   90.00
_cell.angle_beta   90.00
_cell.angle_gamma   90.00
#
_symmetry.space_group_name_H-M   'P 1'
#
loop_
_entity.id
_entity.type
_entity.pdbx_description
1 polymer ?
#
loop_
_entity_poly.entity_id
_entity_poly.type
_entity_poly.pdbx_seq_one_letter_code
_entity_poly.pdbx_strand_id
1 'polypeptide(L)'
;MSRPTTKSELVEAANKQFKKLWDIVDSMPEEKQHASFRFEDRDKNLRDVLVHLHEWHKMVENWHRIGVLENGNPVVPGEGYTWKTLPDLNLKIWKKYQDTDLESSKQMLRESHAVIMNLIETHTNDELFLKSVYKWTKSSTLGAYFVGCTSSHYDWAMKKIKRHIKS
;
A
#
# COMPACT_ATOMS: atom_id res chain seq x y z
N MET A 1 -7.02 -15.94 5.84
CA MET A 1 -5.58 -16.11 6.05
C MET A 1 -5.12 -15.30 7.26
N SER A 2 -4.28 -15.87 8.07
CA SER A 2 -3.67 -15.16 9.18
C SER A 2 -2.68 -14.10 8.65
N ARG A 3 -2.52 -13.03 9.42
CA ARG A 3 -1.58 -11.96 9.11
C ARG A 3 -0.14 -12.48 9.16
N PRO A 4 0.73 -12.17 8.18
CA PRO A 4 2.13 -12.60 8.22
C PRO A 4 2.85 -12.17 9.48
N THR A 5 3.65 -13.06 10.04
CA THR A 5 4.45 -12.82 11.25
C THR A 5 5.93 -13.19 11.06
N THR A 6 6.30 -13.62 9.85
CA THR A 6 7.69 -13.91 9.48
C THR A 6 8.02 -13.26 8.14
N LYS A 7 9.31 -13.05 7.88
CA LYS A 7 9.78 -12.50 6.60
C LYS A 7 9.29 -13.35 5.42
N SER A 8 9.40 -14.68 5.55
CA SER A 8 8.96 -15.60 4.48
C SER A 8 7.47 -15.45 4.18
N GLU A 9 6.63 -15.38 5.22
CA GLU A 9 5.20 -15.17 5.08
C GLU A 9 4.87 -13.81 4.48
N LEU A 10 5.60 -12.77 4.90
CA LEU A 10 5.42 -11.40 4.37
C LEU A 10 5.70 -11.35 2.86
N VAL A 11 6.84 -11.89 2.44
CA VAL A 11 7.24 -11.88 1.03
C VAL A 11 6.26 -12.69 0.18
N GLU A 12 5.90 -13.89 0.65
CA GLU A 12 4.96 -14.76 -0.07
C GLU A 12 3.58 -14.09 -0.20
N ALA A 13 3.04 -13.55 0.88
CA ALA A 13 1.73 -12.92 0.87
C ALA A 13 1.72 -11.66 -0.01
N ALA A 14 2.76 -10.83 0.08
CA ALA A 14 2.86 -9.61 -0.72
C ALA A 14 2.85 -9.92 -2.22
N ASN A 15 3.67 -10.86 -2.65
CA ASN A 15 3.77 -11.24 -4.07
C ASN A 15 2.50 -11.93 -4.56
N LYS A 16 1.94 -12.82 -3.76
CA LYS A 16 0.70 -13.55 -4.10
C LYS A 16 -0.48 -12.61 -4.28
N GLN A 17 -0.69 -11.69 -3.32
CA GLN A 17 -1.81 -10.76 -3.39
C GLN A 17 -1.61 -9.72 -4.50
N PHE A 18 -0.38 -9.29 -4.75
CA PHE A 18 -0.08 -8.38 -5.85
C PHE A 18 -0.38 -9.02 -7.21
N LYS A 19 0.00 -10.28 -7.39
CA LYS A 19 -0.33 -11.03 -8.60
C LYS A 19 -1.85 -11.15 -8.79
N LYS A 20 -2.56 -11.50 -7.72
CA LYS A 20 -4.03 -11.59 -7.77
C LYS A 20 -4.67 -10.26 -8.13
N LEU A 21 -4.17 -9.15 -7.58
CA LEU A 21 -4.65 -7.81 -7.91
C LEU A 21 -4.54 -7.55 -9.41
N TRP A 22 -3.37 -7.83 -10.00
CA TRP A 22 -3.16 -7.61 -11.43
C TRP A 22 -3.96 -8.57 -12.29
N ASP A 23 -4.13 -9.83 -11.87
CA ASP A 23 -4.99 -10.77 -12.59
C ASP A 23 -6.43 -10.23 -12.68
N ILE A 24 -6.94 -9.62 -11.62
CA ILE A 24 -8.28 -9.01 -11.60
C ILE A 24 -8.32 -7.77 -12.51
N VAL A 25 -7.34 -6.87 -12.38
CA VAL A 25 -7.28 -5.64 -13.17
C VAL A 25 -7.17 -5.97 -14.66
N ASP A 26 -6.25 -6.87 -15.01
CA ASP A 26 -6.01 -7.23 -16.42
C ASP A 26 -7.17 -8.01 -17.04
N SER A 27 -8.01 -8.66 -16.22
CA SER A 27 -9.21 -9.37 -16.70
C SER A 27 -10.37 -8.43 -17.01
N MET A 28 -10.33 -7.18 -16.53
CA MET A 28 -11.40 -6.22 -16.81
C MET A 28 -11.32 -5.71 -18.25
N PRO A 29 -12.47 -5.62 -18.95
CA PRO A 29 -12.51 -4.93 -20.23
C PRO A 29 -12.01 -3.48 -20.08
N GLU A 30 -11.35 -2.96 -21.09
CA GLU A 30 -10.77 -1.61 -21.06
C GLU A 30 -11.81 -0.56 -20.65
N GLU A 31 -13.00 -0.65 -21.20
CA GLU A 31 -14.11 0.25 -20.88
C GLU A 31 -14.39 0.24 -19.35
N LYS A 32 -14.40 -0.94 -18.74
CA LYS A 32 -14.65 -1.10 -17.30
C LYS A 32 -13.50 -0.54 -16.48
N GLN A 33 -12.27 -0.65 -16.95
CA GLN A 33 -11.10 -0.07 -16.28
C GLN A 33 -11.16 1.45 -16.19
N HIS A 34 -11.81 2.11 -17.16
CA HIS A 34 -11.95 3.57 -17.20
C HIS A 34 -13.28 4.07 -16.62
N ALA A 35 -14.23 3.19 -16.36
CA ALA A 35 -15.55 3.59 -15.87
C ALA A 35 -15.52 4.06 -14.42
N SER A 36 -16.37 5.01 -14.10
CA SER A 36 -16.56 5.47 -12.72
C SER A 36 -17.30 4.41 -11.89
N PHE A 37 -16.96 4.33 -10.61
CA PHE A 37 -17.65 3.46 -9.68
C PHE A 37 -19.11 3.90 -9.52
N ARG A 38 -20.00 2.93 -9.42
CA ARG A 38 -21.45 3.16 -9.25
C ARG A 38 -21.89 3.18 -7.77
N PHE A 39 -20.94 3.19 -6.85
CA PHE A 39 -21.19 3.27 -5.42
C PHE A 39 -20.50 4.49 -4.83
N GLU A 40 -21.00 4.98 -3.71
CA GLU A 40 -20.39 6.10 -3.00
C GLU A 40 -19.10 5.65 -2.32
N ASP A 41 -18.02 6.38 -2.60
CA ASP A 41 -16.71 6.12 -2.04
C ASP A 41 -15.84 7.37 -2.26
N ARG A 42 -14.76 7.50 -1.49
CA ARG A 42 -13.72 8.49 -1.77
C ARG A 42 -13.14 8.24 -3.16
N ASP A 43 -12.81 6.98 -3.45
CA ASP A 43 -12.27 6.57 -4.74
C ASP A 43 -13.40 6.46 -5.76
N LYS A 44 -13.22 7.07 -6.92
CA LYS A 44 -14.25 7.18 -7.95
C LYS A 44 -14.03 6.23 -9.12
N ASN A 45 -12.84 5.65 -9.23
CA ASN A 45 -12.45 4.77 -10.35
C ASN A 45 -11.24 3.92 -9.98
N LEU A 46 -10.85 3.04 -10.90
CA LEU A 46 -9.69 2.17 -10.71
C LEU A 46 -8.40 2.98 -10.47
N ARG A 47 -8.18 4.05 -11.25
CA ARG A 47 -7.01 4.91 -11.08
C ARG A 47 -6.85 5.37 -9.63
N ASP A 48 -7.94 5.81 -9.01
CA ASP A 48 -7.91 6.30 -7.62
C ASP A 48 -7.43 5.22 -6.65
N VAL A 49 -7.86 3.98 -6.84
CA VAL A 49 -7.43 2.85 -6.00
C VAL A 49 -5.94 2.58 -6.17
N LEU A 50 -5.46 2.55 -7.41
CA LEU A 50 -4.05 2.23 -7.70
C LEU A 50 -3.09 3.30 -7.16
N VAL A 51 -3.41 4.58 -7.32
CA VAL A 51 -2.55 5.66 -6.79
C VAL A 51 -2.57 5.71 -5.27
N HIS A 52 -3.68 5.32 -4.65
CA HIS A 52 -3.75 5.20 -3.20
C HIS A 52 -2.74 4.16 -2.68
N LEU A 53 -2.71 2.98 -3.29
CA LEU A 53 -1.73 1.94 -2.97
C LEU A 53 -0.31 2.44 -3.19
N HIS A 54 -0.06 3.11 -4.30
CA HIS A 54 1.25 3.66 -4.65
C HIS A 54 1.73 4.67 -3.60
N GLU A 55 0.88 5.63 -3.22
CA GLU A 55 1.28 6.66 -2.24
C GLU A 55 1.59 6.03 -0.87
N TRP A 56 0.84 5.01 -0.46
CA TRP A 56 1.15 4.31 0.78
C TRP A 56 2.49 3.57 0.70
N HIS A 57 2.89 3.05 -0.47
CA HIS A 57 4.24 2.54 -0.65
C HIS A 57 5.27 3.65 -0.45
N LYS A 58 5.04 4.82 -1.03
CA LYS A 58 5.96 5.97 -0.90
C LYS A 58 6.07 6.45 0.54
N MET A 59 4.98 6.42 1.27
CA MET A 59 4.97 6.80 2.68
C MET A 59 5.79 5.81 3.52
N VAL A 60 5.60 4.52 3.34
CA VAL A 60 6.36 3.49 4.06
C VAL A 60 7.84 3.56 3.68
N GLU A 61 8.15 3.78 2.41
CA GLU A 61 9.53 4.00 1.95
C GLU A 61 10.17 5.18 2.69
N ASN A 62 9.43 6.28 2.84
CA ASN A 62 9.89 7.45 3.57
C ASN A 62 10.11 7.17 5.06
N TRP A 63 9.20 6.43 5.70
CA TRP A 63 9.39 6.03 7.10
C TRP A 63 10.62 5.15 7.25
N HIS A 64 10.85 4.24 6.32
CA HIS A 64 12.02 3.37 6.31
C HIS A 64 13.32 4.19 6.15
N ARG A 65 13.34 5.13 5.22
CA ARG A 65 14.50 5.99 5.02
C ARG A 65 14.85 6.75 6.31
N ILE A 66 13.88 7.43 6.88
CA ILE A 66 14.10 8.23 8.09
C ILE A 66 14.36 7.33 9.31
N GLY A 67 13.53 6.32 9.51
CA GLY A 67 13.51 5.51 10.72
C GLY A 67 14.55 4.39 10.77
N VAL A 68 15.02 3.94 9.60
CA VAL A 68 15.98 2.84 9.52
C VAL A 68 17.33 3.35 8.97
N LEU A 69 17.34 3.94 7.79
CA LEU A 69 18.60 4.34 7.14
C LEU A 69 19.25 5.56 7.79
N GLU A 70 18.44 6.53 8.23
CA GLU A 70 18.93 7.76 8.88
C GLU A 70 18.89 7.68 10.41
N ASN A 71 18.41 6.57 10.94
CA ASN A 71 18.29 6.36 12.39
C ASN A 71 17.51 7.46 13.11
N GLY A 72 16.46 7.99 12.47
CA GLY A 72 15.63 9.08 12.98
C GLY A 72 14.24 8.61 13.44
N ASN A 73 13.36 9.58 13.62
CA ASN A 73 11.97 9.34 14.01
C ASN A 73 11.03 9.91 12.94
N PRO A 74 10.53 9.07 12.02
CA PRO A 74 9.56 9.55 11.03
C PRO A 74 8.24 9.92 11.71
N VAL A 75 7.53 10.88 11.13
CA VAL A 75 6.17 11.22 11.56
C VAL A 75 5.22 10.26 10.85
N VAL A 76 4.57 9.38 11.62
CA VAL A 76 3.69 8.33 11.10
C VAL A 76 2.24 8.64 11.50
N PRO A 77 1.27 8.64 10.57
CA PRO A 77 1.39 8.29 9.17
C PRO A 77 1.97 9.39 8.27
N GLY A 78 1.93 10.66 8.65
CA GLY A 78 2.50 11.75 7.88
C GLY A 78 2.45 13.08 8.62
N GLU A 79 3.21 14.05 8.14
CA GLU A 79 3.28 15.38 8.74
C GLU A 79 1.89 16.02 8.84
N GLY A 80 1.54 16.46 10.05
CA GLY A 80 0.26 17.09 10.33
C GLY A 80 -0.92 16.14 10.49
N TYR A 81 -0.69 14.83 10.46
CA TYR A 81 -1.75 13.80 10.57
C TYR A 81 -1.44 12.78 11.65
N THR A 82 -2.51 12.17 12.18
CA THR A 82 -2.45 11.04 13.10
C THR A 82 -3.32 9.92 12.54
N TRP A 83 -3.27 8.75 13.17
CA TRP A 83 -4.16 7.66 12.77
C TRP A 83 -5.65 8.01 12.95
N LYS A 84 -5.96 8.96 13.83
CA LYS A 84 -7.34 9.46 14.02
C LYS A 84 -7.80 10.35 12.87
N THR A 85 -6.87 11.03 12.20
CA THR A 85 -7.17 11.91 11.06
C THR A 85 -6.85 11.25 9.73
N LEU A 86 -6.78 9.92 9.71
CA LEU A 86 -6.49 9.15 8.51
C LEU A 86 -7.41 9.46 7.32
N PRO A 87 -8.73 9.65 7.51
CA PRO A 87 -9.60 10.03 6.39
C PRO A 87 -9.17 11.33 5.69
N ASP A 88 -8.69 12.31 6.46
CA ASP A 88 -8.20 13.59 5.91
C ASP A 88 -6.92 13.39 5.11
N LEU A 89 -6.01 12.56 5.61
CA LEU A 89 -4.78 12.20 4.88
C LEU A 89 -5.11 11.47 3.58
N ASN A 90 -6.01 10.49 3.64
CA ASN A 90 -6.42 9.74 2.46
C ASN A 90 -7.10 10.64 1.42
N LEU A 91 -7.85 11.66 1.85
CA LEU A 91 -8.44 12.64 0.94
C LEU A 91 -7.36 13.50 0.28
N LYS A 92 -6.34 13.90 1.04
CA LYS A 92 -5.18 14.62 0.49
C LYS A 92 -4.47 13.78 -0.58
N ILE A 93 -4.27 12.49 -0.32
CA ILE A 93 -3.69 11.56 -1.28
C ILE A 93 -4.54 11.48 -2.54
N TRP A 94 -5.85 11.35 -2.39
CA TRP A 94 -6.79 11.30 -3.50
C TRP A 94 -6.65 12.56 -4.39
N LYS A 95 -6.63 13.75 -3.77
CA LYS A 95 -6.49 15.02 -4.49
C LYS A 95 -5.16 15.12 -5.25
N LYS A 96 -4.10 14.60 -4.68
CA LYS A 96 -2.74 14.68 -5.26
C LYS A 96 -2.64 14.05 -6.64
N TYR A 97 -3.43 13.02 -6.93
CA TYR A 97 -3.27 12.20 -8.13
C TYR A 97 -4.39 12.37 -9.16
N GLN A 98 -5.23 13.41 -9.04
CA GLN A 98 -6.37 13.56 -9.95
C GLN A 98 -5.98 13.85 -11.40
N ASP A 99 -4.77 14.33 -11.64
CA ASP A 99 -4.26 14.58 -12.98
C ASP A 99 -3.44 13.40 -13.55
N THR A 100 -3.30 12.32 -12.81
CA THR A 100 -2.56 11.12 -13.23
C THR A 100 -3.48 10.21 -14.06
N ASP A 101 -3.02 9.76 -15.22
CA ASP A 101 -3.80 8.82 -16.05
C ASP A 101 -3.69 7.39 -15.51
N LEU A 102 -4.56 6.51 -16.02
CA LEU A 102 -4.63 5.12 -15.57
C LEU A 102 -3.33 4.35 -15.86
N GLU A 103 -2.78 4.49 -17.06
CA GLU A 103 -1.56 3.75 -17.44
C GLU A 103 -0.37 4.18 -16.59
N SER A 104 -0.23 5.48 -16.32
CA SER A 104 0.81 5.98 -15.41
C SER A 104 0.62 5.44 -14.00
N SER A 105 -0.62 5.39 -13.53
CA SER A 105 -0.91 4.86 -12.17
C SER A 105 -0.56 3.38 -12.05
N LYS A 106 -0.79 2.59 -13.11
CA LYS A 106 -0.40 1.17 -13.15
C LYS A 106 1.11 1.01 -13.06
N GLN A 107 1.85 1.77 -13.86
CA GLN A 107 3.31 1.72 -13.85
C GLN A 107 3.88 2.16 -12.50
N MET A 108 3.39 3.27 -11.95
CA MET A 108 3.82 3.78 -10.64
C MET A 108 3.65 2.74 -9.55
N LEU A 109 2.51 2.04 -9.54
CA LEU A 109 2.25 1.01 -8.54
C LEU A 109 3.19 -0.20 -8.69
N ARG A 110 3.43 -0.65 -9.91
CA ARG A 110 4.37 -1.74 -10.17
C ARG A 110 5.79 -1.39 -9.69
N GLU A 111 6.22 -0.17 -9.98
CA GLU A 111 7.55 0.30 -9.58
C GLU A 111 7.67 0.44 -8.06
N SER A 112 6.68 1.03 -7.41
CA SER A 112 6.73 1.20 -5.96
C SER A 112 6.63 -0.13 -5.21
N HIS A 113 5.87 -1.08 -5.73
CA HIS A 113 5.84 -2.44 -5.16
C HIS A 113 7.24 -3.08 -5.22
N ALA A 114 7.94 -2.96 -6.35
CA ALA A 114 9.28 -3.50 -6.49
C ALA A 114 10.25 -2.85 -5.49
N VAL A 115 10.16 -1.55 -5.28
CA VAL A 115 10.97 -0.85 -4.27
C VAL A 115 10.69 -1.41 -2.88
N ILE A 116 9.43 -1.56 -2.50
CA ILE A 116 9.05 -2.11 -1.19
C ILE A 116 9.60 -3.53 -1.02
N MET A 117 9.46 -4.39 -2.03
CA MET A 117 9.97 -5.76 -1.95
C MET A 117 11.50 -5.79 -1.79
N ASN A 118 12.22 -4.89 -2.46
CA ASN A 118 13.67 -4.77 -2.29
C ASN A 118 14.04 -4.32 -0.87
N LEU A 119 13.29 -3.38 -0.29
CA LEU A 119 13.53 -2.96 1.10
C LEU A 119 13.34 -4.13 2.07
N ILE A 120 12.27 -4.90 1.90
CA ILE A 120 12.00 -6.09 2.74
C ILE A 120 13.19 -7.06 2.67
N GLU A 121 13.72 -7.31 1.46
CA GLU A 121 14.83 -8.23 1.27
C GLU A 121 16.11 -7.81 2.00
N THR A 122 16.32 -6.52 2.24
CA THR A 122 17.50 -6.04 2.97
C THR A 122 17.47 -6.35 4.46
N HIS A 123 16.35 -6.80 5.00
CA HIS A 123 16.16 -7.04 6.43
C HIS A 123 16.19 -8.52 6.79
N THR A 124 16.68 -8.81 8.01
CA THR A 124 16.54 -10.13 8.61
C THR A 124 15.11 -10.30 9.14
N ASN A 125 14.72 -11.55 9.39
CA ASN A 125 13.43 -11.84 10.01
C ASN A 125 13.26 -11.11 11.36
N ASP A 126 14.30 -11.09 12.18
CA ASP A 126 14.26 -10.44 13.49
C ASP A 126 14.11 -8.92 13.38
N GLU A 127 14.81 -8.28 12.44
CA GLU A 127 14.64 -6.84 12.18
C GLU A 127 13.20 -6.50 11.81
N LEU A 128 12.53 -7.37 11.08
CA LEU A 128 11.16 -7.15 10.63
C LEU A 128 10.12 -7.44 11.72
N PHE A 129 10.31 -8.48 12.53
CA PHE A 129 9.23 -8.98 13.38
C PHE A 129 9.50 -9.01 14.88
N LEU A 130 10.68 -8.60 15.34
CA LEU A 130 10.89 -8.36 16.77
C LEU A 130 10.44 -6.94 17.11
N LYS A 131 9.76 -6.81 18.21
CA LYS A 131 9.35 -5.50 18.75
C LYS A 131 10.58 -4.78 19.29
N SER A 132 10.50 -3.45 19.29
CA SER A 132 11.53 -2.57 19.89
C SER A 132 12.89 -2.58 19.18
N VAL A 133 12.99 -3.14 17.97
CA VAL A 133 14.19 -2.98 17.15
C VAL A 133 14.35 -1.52 16.72
N TYR A 134 13.24 -0.89 16.33
CA TYR A 134 13.20 0.53 15.96
C TYR A 134 12.26 1.28 16.92
N LYS A 135 12.69 2.41 17.46
CA LYS A 135 11.90 3.20 18.41
C LYS A 135 10.60 3.71 17.81
N TRP A 136 10.62 4.10 16.56
CA TRP A 136 9.47 4.71 15.90
C TRP A 136 8.31 3.74 15.63
N THR A 137 8.55 2.44 15.63
CA THR A 137 7.50 1.46 15.46
C THR A 137 6.70 1.22 16.75
N LYS A 138 7.18 1.72 17.87
CA LYS A 138 6.53 1.64 19.18
C LYS A 138 6.17 0.19 19.54
N SER A 139 4.88 -0.11 19.78
CA SER A 139 4.41 -1.45 20.13
C SER A 139 4.25 -2.37 18.90
N SER A 140 4.45 -1.84 17.68
CA SER A 140 4.36 -2.60 16.46
C SER A 140 5.74 -3.08 15.98
N THR A 141 5.84 -3.54 14.75
CA THR A 141 7.07 -4.01 14.12
C THR A 141 7.21 -3.37 12.75
N LEU A 142 8.44 -3.32 12.23
CA LEU A 142 8.68 -2.86 10.87
C LEU A 142 7.92 -3.75 9.86
N GLY A 143 7.95 -5.07 10.09
CA GLY A 143 7.23 -6.03 9.25
C GLY A 143 5.73 -5.78 9.21
N ALA A 144 5.12 -5.38 10.32
CA ALA A 144 3.70 -5.06 10.36
C ALA A 144 3.35 -3.88 9.45
N TYR A 145 4.21 -2.87 9.37
CA TYR A 145 4.00 -1.75 8.45
C TYR A 145 4.11 -2.20 6.99
N PHE A 146 5.07 -3.10 6.68
CA PHE A 146 5.16 -3.67 5.34
C PHE A 146 3.95 -4.55 4.99
N VAL A 147 3.44 -5.34 5.93
CA VAL A 147 2.20 -6.11 5.71
C VAL A 147 1.05 -5.14 5.40
N GLY A 148 0.93 -4.07 6.17
CA GLY A 148 -0.13 -3.09 6.01
C GLY A 148 -0.16 -2.43 4.63
N CYS A 149 1.00 -2.13 4.04
CA CYS A 149 1.07 -1.49 2.73
C CYS A 149 1.17 -2.49 1.56
N THR A 150 1.25 -3.77 1.82
CA THR A 150 1.30 -4.81 0.79
C THR A 150 0.08 -5.73 0.85
N SER A 151 0.22 -6.94 1.36
CA SER A 151 -0.84 -7.96 1.28
C SER A 151 -2.20 -7.50 1.83
N SER A 152 -2.23 -6.86 2.98
CA SER A 152 -3.48 -6.36 3.57
C SER A 152 -4.12 -5.27 2.71
N HIS A 153 -3.30 -4.36 2.19
CA HIS A 153 -3.78 -3.25 1.37
C HIS A 153 -4.23 -3.72 -0.01
N TYR A 154 -3.52 -4.70 -0.60
CA TYR A 154 -3.93 -5.30 -1.87
C TYR A 154 -5.28 -6.03 -1.74
N ASP A 155 -5.49 -6.71 -0.62
CA ASP A 155 -6.76 -7.37 -0.33
C ASP A 155 -7.92 -6.35 -0.25
N TRP A 156 -7.69 -5.24 0.46
CA TRP A 156 -8.65 -4.14 0.52
C TRP A 156 -8.98 -3.60 -0.88
N ALA A 157 -7.96 -3.37 -1.70
CA ALA A 157 -8.12 -2.87 -3.06
C ALA A 157 -8.91 -3.85 -3.93
N MET A 158 -8.59 -5.14 -3.84
CA MET A 158 -9.30 -6.19 -4.61
C MET A 158 -10.78 -6.25 -4.27
N LYS A 159 -11.14 -6.10 -3.00
CA LYS A 159 -12.55 -6.07 -2.59
C LYS A 159 -13.30 -4.92 -3.24
N LYS A 160 -12.70 -3.75 -3.27
CA LYS A 160 -13.29 -2.56 -3.91
C LYS A 160 -13.41 -2.74 -5.42
N ILE A 161 -12.38 -3.25 -6.08
CA ILE A 161 -12.37 -3.49 -7.52
C ILE A 161 -13.41 -4.55 -7.89
N LYS A 162 -13.51 -5.64 -7.13
CA LYS A 162 -14.53 -6.67 -7.36
C LYS A 162 -15.95 -6.11 -7.23
N ARG A 163 -16.18 -5.21 -6.28
CA ARG A 163 -17.46 -4.51 -6.15
C ARG A 163 -17.78 -3.71 -7.42
N HIS A 164 -16.79 -3.03 -7.99
CA HIS A 164 -16.93 -2.29 -9.23
C HIS A 164 -17.28 -3.23 -10.40
N ILE A 165 -16.58 -4.36 -10.51
CA ILE A 165 -16.81 -5.33 -11.58
C ILE A 165 -18.24 -5.85 -11.56
N LYS A 166 -18.80 -6.07 -10.37
CA LYS A 166 -20.15 -6.61 -10.20
C LYS A 166 -21.27 -5.58 -10.38
N SER A 167 -20.94 -4.31 -10.43
CA SER A 167 -21.94 -3.23 -10.52
C SER A 167 -22.35 -2.86 -11.94
#